data_5e2b487c1fa675a881076005959d1627
#
_entry.id   5e2b487c1fa675a881076005959d1627
#
_cell.length_a   1.000
_cell.length_b   1.000
_cell.length_c   1.000
_cell.angle_alpha   90.00
_cell.angle_beta   90.00
_cell.angle_gamma   90.00
#
_symmetry.space_group_name_H-M   'P 1'
#
loop_
_entity.id
_entity.type
_entity.pdbx_description
1 polymer ?
#
loop_
_entity_poly.entity_id
_entity_poly.type
_entity_poly.pdbx_seq_one_letter_code
_entity_poly.pdbx_strand_id
1 'polypeptide(L)'
;YQDIDDTRRLRLHTMENRLLIVAGKVADEIGIGIPYLMQHNCTWIITHLNLEMLYLPTHGEELIFETWIEQNAHMLSVRDFRIYIKEKEEEKLIGCCKTVWAVLERDKREIVNLFDLDVFKQAVDGEVLKMSRGQRMLPLVLSELEQDPEVIRAQEKPHTIQYADMDYNCHCNSTKYLEWMLNARRMQDNTKPFRLDINYVKELYLGDEMLTRYAERAQSVQYQQVDKNGVTSCNARITQIEDLSCK
;
A
#
# COMPACT_ATOMS: atom_id res chain seq x y z
N TYR A 1 -11.96 -16.98 -7.56
CA TYR A 1 -12.05 -17.53 -6.18
C TYR A 1 -10.78 -17.32 -5.36
N GLN A 2 -9.60 -17.24 -5.96
CA GLN A 2 -8.31 -17.07 -5.23
C GLN A 2 -8.15 -15.70 -4.58
N ASP A 3 -8.85 -14.69 -5.08
CA ASP A 3 -8.75 -13.29 -4.64
C ASP A 3 -9.67 -12.95 -3.44
N ILE A 4 -10.54 -13.87 -3.05
CA ILE A 4 -11.56 -13.66 -2.01
C ILE A 4 -11.19 -14.39 -0.72
N ASP A 5 -11.60 -13.82 0.41
CA ASP A 5 -11.42 -14.41 1.74
C ASP A 5 -12.62 -15.29 2.17
N ASP A 6 -12.58 -15.79 3.39
CA ASP A 6 -13.63 -16.60 4.00
C ASP A 6 -14.95 -15.82 4.26
N THR A 7 -14.93 -14.48 4.19
CA THR A 7 -16.12 -13.63 4.25
C THR A 7 -16.74 -13.38 2.86
N ARG A 8 -16.20 -14.00 1.80
CA ARG A 8 -16.58 -13.83 0.39
C ARG A 8 -16.29 -12.44 -0.17
N ARG A 9 -15.35 -11.70 0.43
CA ARG A 9 -14.93 -10.39 -0.01
C ARG A 9 -13.51 -10.42 -0.55
N LEU A 10 -13.21 -9.46 -1.42
CA LEU A 10 -11.86 -9.27 -1.95
C LEU A 10 -10.87 -9.11 -0.79
N ARG A 11 -9.76 -9.84 -0.83
CA ARG A 11 -8.71 -9.69 0.17
C ARG A 11 -8.06 -8.32 0.07
N LEU A 12 -7.77 -7.68 1.20
CA LEU A 12 -7.24 -6.32 1.21
C LEU A 12 -5.88 -6.20 0.50
N HIS A 13 -4.98 -7.17 0.67
CA HIS A 13 -3.70 -7.19 -0.09
C HIS A 13 -3.91 -7.44 -1.59
N THR A 14 -5.00 -8.11 -1.99
CA THR A 14 -5.37 -8.23 -3.41
C THR A 14 -5.90 -6.91 -3.96
N MET A 15 -6.66 -6.13 -3.17
CA MET A 15 -7.05 -4.76 -3.55
C MET A 15 -5.82 -3.88 -3.76
N GLU A 16 -4.86 -3.91 -2.84
CA GLU A 16 -3.57 -3.24 -3.01
C GLU A 16 -2.88 -3.64 -4.33
N ASN A 17 -2.76 -4.94 -4.60
CA ASN A 17 -2.14 -5.43 -5.83
C ASN A 17 -2.85 -4.93 -7.09
N ARG A 18 -4.19 -4.85 -7.09
CA ARG A 18 -4.97 -4.28 -8.22
C ARG A 18 -4.63 -2.82 -8.47
N LEU A 19 -4.53 -2.01 -7.42
CA LEU A 19 -4.13 -0.61 -7.52
C LEU A 19 -2.73 -0.46 -8.12
N LEU A 20 -1.76 -1.27 -7.67
CA LEU A 20 -0.38 -1.24 -8.20
C LEU A 20 -0.30 -1.69 -9.66
N ILE A 21 -1.07 -2.70 -10.06
CA ILE A 21 -1.16 -3.15 -11.47
C ILE A 21 -1.73 -2.04 -12.35
N VAL A 22 -2.81 -1.37 -11.92
CA VAL A 22 -3.41 -0.27 -12.68
C VAL A 22 -2.44 0.91 -12.77
N ALA A 23 -1.75 1.27 -11.66
CA ALA A 23 -0.71 2.29 -11.67
C ALA A 23 0.39 2.01 -12.71
N GLY A 24 0.88 0.75 -12.74
CA GLY A 24 1.92 0.33 -13.69
C GLY A 24 1.47 0.42 -15.13
N LYS A 25 0.26 -0.07 -15.46
CA LYS A 25 -0.29 0.01 -16.82
C LYS A 25 -0.42 1.45 -17.32
N VAL A 26 -1.02 2.33 -16.52
CA VAL A 26 -1.16 3.75 -16.88
C VAL A 26 0.21 4.43 -16.98
N ALA A 27 1.17 4.10 -16.11
CA ALA A 27 2.53 4.61 -16.22
C ALA A 27 3.21 4.19 -17.53
N ASP A 28 3.01 2.96 -17.99
CA ASP A 28 3.52 2.48 -19.29
C ASP A 28 2.85 3.25 -20.46
N GLU A 29 1.54 3.46 -20.41
CA GLU A 29 0.77 4.18 -21.42
C GLU A 29 1.19 5.63 -21.60
N ILE A 30 1.51 6.32 -20.50
CA ILE A 30 1.98 7.73 -20.52
C ILE A 30 3.51 7.87 -20.61
N GLY A 31 4.24 6.77 -20.81
CA GLY A 31 5.68 6.75 -21.12
C GLY A 31 6.62 6.92 -19.93
N ILE A 32 6.14 6.78 -18.68
CA ILE A 32 6.96 6.85 -17.45
C ILE A 32 7.07 5.50 -16.73
N GLY A 33 6.63 4.43 -17.37
CA GLY A 33 6.59 3.10 -16.80
C GLY A 33 7.95 2.37 -16.83
N ILE A 34 7.89 1.09 -16.52
CA ILE A 34 9.10 0.24 -16.40
C ILE A 34 9.96 0.23 -17.66
N PRO A 35 9.40 0.13 -18.91
CA PRO A 35 10.24 0.13 -20.11
C PRO A 35 11.11 1.39 -20.27
N TYR A 36 10.56 2.56 -19.92
CA TYR A 36 11.30 3.83 -19.95
C TYR A 36 12.38 3.86 -18.86
N LEU A 37 12.02 3.51 -17.63
CA LEU A 37 12.95 3.57 -16.49
C LEU A 37 14.10 2.58 -16.63
N MET A 38 13.87 1.40 -17.19
CA MET A 38 14.96 0.43 -17.45
C MET A 38 16.01 0.95 -18.43
N GLN A 39 15.63 1.75 -19.43
CA GLN A 39 16.58 2.40 -20.35
C GLN A 39 17.47 3.42 -19.64
N HIS A 40 17.03 3.95 -18.49
CA HIS A 40 17.77 4.91 -17.66
C HIS A 40 18.37 4.26 -16.40
N ASN A 41 18.45 2.93 -16.36
CA ASN A 41 18.92 2.15 -15.19
C ASN A 41 18.17 2.48 -13.89
N CYS A 42 16.87 2.76 -14.00
CA CYS A 42 16.00 3.17 -12.89
C CYS A 42 14.85 2.18 -12.66
N THR A 43 14.21 2.30 -11.52
CA THR A 43 12.97 1.59 -11.19
C THR A 43 12.08 2.42 -10.29
N TRP A 44 10.76 2.18 -10.32
CA TRP A 44 9.82 2.72 -9.34
C TRP A 44 9.93 1.98 -8.01
N ILE A 45 9.87 2.75 -6.93
CA ILE A 45 9.63 2.23 -5.58
C ILE A 45 8.43 2.94 -4.97
N ILE A 46 7.52 2.19 -4.36
CA ILE A 46 6.43 2.74 -3.56
C ILE A 46 6.95 3.05 -2.16
N THR A 47 6.60 4.21 -1.61
CA THR A 47 6.97 4.63 -0.25
C THR A 47 5.78 4.68 0.68
N HIS A 48 4.60 5.09 0.18
CA HIS A 48 3.37 5.20 0.96
C HIS A 48 2.18 4.77 0.13
N LEU A 49 1.22 4.15 0.81
CA LEU A 49 -0.13 3.89 0.29
C LEU A 49 -1.13 4.25 1.37
N ASN A 50 -2.11 5.09 1.01
CA ASN A 50 -3.24 5.46 1.85
C ASN A 50 -4.50 5.10 1.08
N LEU A 51 -5.31 4.19 1.60
CA LEU A 51 -6.53 3.67 0.97
C LEU A 51 -7.71 3.87 1.92
N GLU A 52 -8.77 4.50 1.45
CA GLU A 52 -10.07 4.52 2.11
C GLU A 52 -11.08 3.74 1.29
N MET A 53 -11.86 2.89 1.96
CA MET A 53 -12.90 2.08 1.35
C MET A 53 -14.15 2.12 2.21
N LEU A 54 -15.34 2.13 1.59
CA LEU A 54 -16.60 1.94 2.31
C LEU A 54 -16.75 0.50 2.80
N TYR A 55 -16.24 -0.45 2.03
CA TYR A 55 -16.22 -1.89 2.31
C TYR A 55 -15.31 -2.58 1.29
N LEU A 56 -14.89 -3.81 1.56
CA LEU A 56 -14.23 -4.62 0.54
C LEU A 56 -15.27 -5.29 -0.38
N PRO A 57 -15.11 -5.18 -1.72
CA PRO A 57 -16.05 -5.73 -2.69
C PRO A 57 -16.29 -7.23 -2.54
N THR A 58 -17.47 -7.68 -2.92
CA THR A 58 -17.85 -9.10 -2.95
C THR A 58 -17.56 -9.74 -4.32
N HIS A 59 -17.62 -11.05 -4.35
CA HIS A 59 -17.52 -11.79 -5.62
C HIS A 59 -18.63 -11.39 -6.60
N GLY A 60 -18.25 -11.07 -7.82
CA GLY A 60 -19.16 -10.72 -8.92
C GLY A 60 -19.40 -9.22 -9.09
N GLU A 61 -18.93 -8.38 -8.17
CA GLU A 61 -18.93 -6.92 -8.37
C GLU A 61 -17.83 -6.54 -9.38
N GLU A 62 -18.20 -5.73 -10.37
CA GLU A 62 -17.29 -5.17 -11.37
C GLU A 62 -16.66 -3.90 -10.83
N LEU A 63 -15.31 -3.88 -10.72
CA LEU A 63 -14.54 -2.74 -10.23
C LEU A 63 -14.03 -1.88 -11.38
N ILE A 64 -14.17 -0.56 -11.22
CA ILE A 64 -13.60 0.44 -12.10
C ILE A 64 -12.59 1.26 -11.29
N PHE A 65 -11.38 1.41 -11.84
CA PHE A 65 -10.31 2.21 -11.26
C PHE A 65 -10.02 3.41 -12.16
N GLU A 66 -10.22 4.59 -11.63
CA GLU A 66 -9.75 5.85 -12.21
C GLU A 66 -8.44 6.22 -11.52
N THR A 67 -7.39 6.63 -12.25
CA THR A 67 -6.11 7.02 -11.66
C THR A 67 -5.42 8.10 -12.46
N TRP A 68 -4.73 8.99 -11.77
CA TRP A 68 -3.97 10.10 -12.34
C TRP A 68 -2.77 10.47 -11.47
N ILE A 69 -1.85 11.27 -12.01
CA ILE A 69 -0.75 11.85 -11.25
C ILE A 69 -1.20 13.21 -10.73
N GLU A 70 -1.31 13.34 -9.41
CA GLU A 70 -1.64 14.60 -8.74
C GLU A 70 -0.48 15.56 -8.81
N GLN A 71 0.74 15.08 -8.57
CA GLN A 71 1.92 15.92 -8.46
C GLN A 71 3.21 15.14 -8.68
N ASN A 72 4.14 15.73 -9.42
CA ASN A 72 5.55 15.38 -9.40
C ASN A 72 6.34 16.48 -8.66
N ALA A 73 7.23 16.04 -7.75
CA ALA A 73 8.19 16.89 -7.05
C ALA A 73 9.59 16.35 -7.30
N HIS A 74 10.64 17.03 -6.82
CA HIS A 74 12.02 16.61 -7.08
C HIS A 74 12.29 15.12 -6.80
N MET A 75 11.80 14.59 -5.68
CA MET A 75 12.13 13.24 -5.21
C MET A 75 10.93 12.29 -5.22
N LEU A 76 9.72 12.79 -5.42
CA LEU A 76 8.50 12.03 -5.21
C LEU A 76 7.45 12.34 -6.29
N SER A 77 6.68 11.30 -6.65
CA SER A 77 5.47 11.39 -7.46
C SER A 77 4.27 10.96 -6.61
N VAL A 78 3.19 11.73 -6.66
CA VAL A 78 1.94 11.42 -5.98
C VAL A 78 0.92 10.99 -7.02
N ARG A 79 0.35 9.81 -6.83
CA ARG A 79 -0.68 9.23 -7.70
C ARG A 79 -1.94 8.97 -6.91
N ASP A 80 -3.05 9.40 -7.45
CA ASP A 80 -4.37 9.26 -6.86
C ASP A 80 -5.22 8.23 -7.60
N PHE A 81 -6.22 7.71 -6.88
CA PHE A 81 -7.20 6.78 -7.41
C PHE A 81 -8.59 7.08 -6.86
N ARG A 82 -9.61 6.88 -7.71
CA ARG A 82 -10.99 6.62 -7.30
C ARG A 82 -11.37 5.20 -7.67
N ILE A 83 -12.13 4.55 -6.80
CA ILE A 83 -12.52 3.16 -6.96
C ILE A 83 -14.04 3.11 -6.96
N TYR A 84 -14.60 2.59 -8.04
CA TYR A 84 -16.04 2.48 -8.22
C TYR A 84 -16.44 1.00 -8.38
N ILE A 85 -17.69 0.71 -8.05
CA ILE A 85 -18.39 -0.48 -8.54
C ILE A 85 -19.39 -0.08 -9.62
N LYS A 86 -19.55 -0.94 -10.62
CA LYS A 86 -20.55 -0.77 -11.65
C LYS A 86 -21.85 -1.44 -11.21
N GLU A 87 -22.88 -0.64 -10.98
CA GLU A 87 -24.23 -1.08 -10.67
C GLU A 87 -25.15 -0.75 -11.86
N LYS A 88 -25.39 -1.75 -12.77
CA LYS A 88 -26.12 -1.55 -14.02
C LYS A 88 -25.44 -0.51 -14.93
N GLU A 89 -26.06 0.68 -15.07
CA GLU A 89 -25.54 1.80 -15.88
C GLU A 89 -24.90 2.91 -15.02
N GLU A 90 -24.82 2.72 -13.69
CA GLU A 90 -24.26 3.73 -12.77
C GLU A 90 -22.96 3.25 -12.18
N GLU A 91 -22.04 4.20 -11.95
CA GLU A 91 -20.78 3.98 -11.24
C GLU A 91 -20.89 4.58 -9.84
N LYS A 92 -20.74 3.73 -8.84
CA LYS A 92 -20.82 4.13 -7.43
C LYS A 92 -19.44 4.17 -6.81
N LEU A 93 -19.03 5.34 -6.33
CA LEU A 93 -17.76 5.50 -5.61
C LEU A 93 -17.79 4.70 -4.30
N ILE A 94 -16.85 3.78 -4.14
CA ILE A 94 -16.68 2.95 -2.95
C ILE A 94 -15.34 3.11 -2.27
N GLY A 95 -14.38 3.80 -2.89
CA GLY A 95 -13.07 4.02 -2.30
C GLY A 95 -12.24 5.04 -3.02
N CYS A 96 -11.17 5.47 -2.36
CA CYS A 96 -10.13 6.29 -2.93
C CYS A 96 -8.76 5.92 -2.34
N CYS A 97 -7.72 6.18 -3.12
CA CYS A 97 -6.36 5.84 -2.71
C CYS A 97 -5.39 6.93 -3.15
N LYS A 98 -4.40 7.20 -2.30
CA LYS A 98 -3.25 8.07 -2.60
C LYS A 98 -1.98 7.27 -2.38
N THR A 99 -1.13 7.23 -3.40
CA THR A 99 0.17 6.55 -3.34
C THR A 99 1.31 7.54 -3.57
N VAL A 100 2.43 7.30 -2.91
CA VAL A 100 3.64 8.11 -3.08
C VAL A 100 4.77 7.21 -3.55
N TRP A 101 5.41 7.64 -4.63
CA TRP A 101 6.43 6.90 -5.34
C TRP A 101 7.72 7.70 -5.43
N ALA A 102 8.83 7.00 -5.52
CA ALA A 102 10.12 7.57 -5.89
C ALA A 102 10.75 6.75 -7.03
N VAL A 103 11.64 7.36 -7.79
CA VAL A 103 12.47 6.66 -8.77
C VAL A 103 13.83 6.41 -8.15
N LEU A 104 14.26 5.15 -8.18
CA LEU A 104 15.54 4.68 -7.67
C LEU A 104 16.46 4.32 -8.82
N GLU A 105 17.69 4.84 -8.82
CA GLU A 105 18.76 4.36 -9.67
C GLU A 105 19.24 3.01 -9.15
N ARG A 106 19.33 1.99 -10.06
CA ARG A 106 19.43 0.58 -9.64
C ARG A 106 20.80 0.21 -9.09
N ASP A 107 21.87 0.72 -9.67
CA ASP A 107 23.24 0.36 -9.28
C ASP A 107 23.71 1.10 -8.03
N LYS A 108 23.46 2.40 -7.96
CA LYS A 108 23.87 3.23 -6.82
C LYS A 108 22.91 3.17 -5.64
N ARG A 109 21.66 2.72 -5.89
CA ARG A 109 20.58 2.70 -4.88
C ARG A 109 20.24 4.08 -4.34
N GLU A 110 20.30 5.10 -5.19
CA GLU A 110 20.01 6.50 -4.86
C GLU A 110 18.69 6.94 -5.47
N ILE A 111 17.95 7.81 -4.76
CA ILE A 111 16.72 8.42 -5.28
C ILE A 111 17.09 9.45 -6.34
N VAL A 112 16.48 9.32 -7.51
CA VAL A 112 16.67 10.22 -8.65
C VAL A 112 15.76 11.44 -8.50
N ASN A 113 16.29 12.63 -8.85
CA ASN A 113 15.45 13.80 -9.03
C ASN A 113 14.60 13.63 -10.30
N LEU A 114 13.28 13.56 -10.14
CA LEU A 114 12.36 13.30 -11.26
C LEU A 114 12.49 14.32 -12.40
N PHE A 115 12.85 15.58 -12.08
CA PHE A 115 13.01 16.62 -13.10
C PHE A 115 14.30 16.53 -13.93
N ASP A 116 15.22 15.62 -13.57
CA ASP A 116 16.35 15.25 -14.40
C ASP A 116 15.93 14.29 -15.55
N LEU A 117 14.73 13.74 -15.45
CA LEU A 117 14.07 12.93 -16.47
C LEU A 117 12.93 13.73 -17.10
N ASP A 118 13.12 14.26 -18.31
CA ASP A 118 12.22 15.24 -18.93
C ASP A 118 10.75 14.81 -19.01
N VAL A 119 10.49 13.51 -19.15
CA VAL A 119 9.13 12.95 -19.23
C VAL A 119 8.28 13.28 -18.02
N PHE A 120 8.89 13.39 -16.82
CA PHE A 120 8.14 13.70 -15.59
C PHE A 120 7.67 15.14 -15.48
N LYS A 121 8.22 16.07 -16.24
CA LYS A 121 7.80 17.46 -16.27
C LYS A 121 6.40 17.63 -16.86
N GLN A 122 5.95 16.67 -17.67
CA GLN A 122 4.68 16.71 -18.42
C GLN A 122 3.64 15.69 -17.92
N ALA A 123 4.02 14.83 -17.00
CA ALA A 123 3.19 13.69 -16.58
C ALA A 123 2.17 14.01 -15.47
N VAL A 124 1.91 15.28 -15.17
CA VAL A 124 0.87 15.70 -14.19
C VAL A 124 -0.42 15.96 -14.95
N ASP A 125 -1.48 15.25 -14.64
CA ASP A 125 -2.70 15.22 -15.44
C ASP A 125 -4.02 15.34 -14.63
N GLY A 126 -3.95 15.40 -13.29
CA GLY A 126 -5.14 15.35 -12.46
C GLY A 126 -5.27 16.43 -11.40
N GLU A 127 -6.44 16.46 -10.80
CA GLU A 127 -6.76 17.30 -9.65
C GLU A 127 -6.17 16.73 -8.34
N VAL A 128 -6.11 17.58 -7.30
CA VAL A 128 -5.71 17.14 -5.96
C VAL A 128 -6.85 16.38 -5.30
N LEU A 129 -6.63 15.09 -4.99
CA LEU A 129 -7.59 14.31 -4.25
C LEU A 129 -7.67 14.80 -2.80
N LYS A 130 -8.89 15.11 -2.33
CA LYS A 130 -9.16 15.52 -0.94
C LYS A 130 -8.99 14.35 0.03
N MET A 131 -7.77 13.88 0.18
CA MET A 131 -7.42 12.78 1.06
C MET A 131 -6.14 13.15 1.81
N SER A 132 -6.17 13.06 3.14
CA SER A 132 -4.98 13.34 3.94
C SER A 132 -3.91 12.25 3.72
N ARG A 133 -2.65 12.66 3.67
CA ARG A 133 -1.54 11.70 3.76
C ARG A 133 -1.58 11.01 5.12
N GLY A 134 -1.14 9.75 5.16
CA GLY A 134 -1.08 8.99 6.41
C GLY A 134 -0.18 9.65 7.46
N GLN A 135 -0.56 9.50 8.71
CA GLN A 135 0.24 9.99 9.83
C GLN A 135 1.45 9.08 10.07
N ARG A 136 2.53 9.67 10.60
CA ARG A 136 3.68 8.88 11.05
C ARG A 136 3.24 7.87 12.11
N MET A 137 3.59 6.62 11.91
CA MET A 137 3.37 5.54 12.86
C MET A 137 4.59 5.40 13.78
N LEU A 138 4.33 5.34 15.09
CA LEU A 138 5.37 5.08 16.08
C LEU A 138 5.71 3.58 16.09
N PRO A 139 6.95 3.21 16.43
CA PRO A 139 7.34 1.82 16.61
C PRO A 139 6.46 1.10 17.64
N LEU A 140 6.22 -0.19 17.43
CA LEU A 140 5.52 -1.05 18.37
C LEU A 140 6.53 -1.70 19.33
N VAL A 141 6.55 -1.23 20.58
CA VAL A 141 7.36 -1.81 21.67
C VAL A 141 6.45 -2.66 22.53
N LEU A 142 6.54 -3.99 22.43
CA LEU A 142 5.59 -4.91 23.07
C LEU A 142 5.48 -4.72 24.57
N SER A 143 6.60 -4.52 25.28
CA SER A 143 6.60 -4.28 26.73
C SER A 143 5.86 -3.00 27.18
N GLU A 144 5.80 -1.99 26.31
CA GLU A 144 5.04 -0.76 26.56
C GLU A 144 3.55 -0.97 26.24
N LEU A 145 3.25 -1.72 25.15
CA LEU A 145 1.90 -2.03 24.72
C LEU A 145 1.13 -2.92 25.71
N GLU A 146 1.82 -3.80 26.43
CA GLU A 146 1.22 -4.61 27.52
C GLU A 146 0.72 -3.75 28.70
N GLN A 147 1.26 -2.54 28.86
CA GLN A 147 0.88 -1.59 29.89
C GLN A 147 -0.11 -0.52 29.42
N ASP A 148 -0.37 -0.44 28.12
CA ASP A 148 -1.30 0.52 27.50
C ASP A 148 -2.74 0.03 27.66
N PRO A 149 -3.61 0.72 28.45
CA PRO A 149 -4.98 0.28 28.70
C PRO A 149 -5.88 0.34 27.46
N GLU A 150 -5.47 1.03 26.40
CA GLU A 150 -6.21 1.09 25.13
C GLU A 150 -5.89 -0.10 24.21
N VAL A 151 -4.83 -0.85 24.50
CA VAL A 151 -4.43 -2.02 23.71
C VAL A 151 -5.20 -3.25 24.18
N ILE A 152 -6.04 -3.76 23.28
CA ILE A 152 -6.82 -4.99 23.52
C ILE A 152 -5.93 -6.23 23.38
N ARG A 153 -5.00 -6.19 22.42
CA ARG A 153 -4.06 -7.27 22.13
C ARG A 153 -2.82 -6.76 21.43
N ALA A 154 -1.66 -7.22 21.86
CA ALA A 154 -0.39 -7.02 21.15
C ALA A 154 0.36 -8.36 21.06
N GLN A 155 0.90 -8.67 19.90
CA GLN A 155 1.67 -9.91 19.65
C GLN A 155 2.67 -9.70 18.52
N GLU A 156 3.61 -10.64 18.39
CA GLU A 156 4.48 -10.77 17.23
C GLU A 156 4.43 -12.19 16.66
N LYS A 157 4.65 -12.32 15.35
CA LYS A 157 4.73 -13.61 14.64
C LYS A 157 5.96 -13.62 13.76
N PRO A 158 6.83 -14.64 13.86
CA PRO A 158 7.97 -14.78 12.98
C PRO A 158 7.55 -15.30 11.60
N HIS A 159 8.28 -14.90 10.57
CA HIS A 159 8.21 -15.47 9.23
C HIS A 159 9.55 -15.29 8.51
N THR A 160 9.76 -16.07 7.46
CA THR A 160 10.95 -15.99 6.61
C THR A 160 10.51 -15.74 5.18
N ILE A 161 11.19 -14.84 4.48
CA ILE A 161 10.91 -14.51 3.09
C ILE A 161 11.22 -15.70 2.21
N GLN A 162 10.24 -16.15 1.42
CA GLN A 162 10.33 -17.32 0.56
C GLN A 162 10.33 -16.95 -0.92
N TYR A 163 10.64 -17.92 -1.78
CA TYR A 163 10.61 -17.74 -3.25
C TYR A 163 9.28 -17.17 -3.77
N ALA A 164 8.15 -17.61 -3.24
CA ALA A 164 6.82 -17.16 -3.66
C ALA A 164 6.51 -15.70 -3.27
N ASP A 165 7.37 -15.08 -2.45
CA ASP A 165 7.23 -13.69 -2.02
C ASP A 165 8.00 -12.71 -2.91
N MET A 166 8.89 -13.24 -3.79
CA MET A 166 9.80 -12.44 -4.60
C MET A 166 9.13 -11.90 -5.86
N ASP A 167 9.51 -10.69 -6.25
CA ASP A 167 9.16 -10.09 -7.53
C ASP A 167 10.28 -10.26 -8.59
N TYR A 168 10.07 -9.72 -9.79
CA TYR A 168 11.02 -9.79 -10.88
C TYR A 168 12.32 -8.97 -10.64
N ASN A 169 12.32 -8.04 -9.68
CA ASN A 169 13.50 -7.27 -9.27
C ASN A 169 14.37 -8.02 -8.24
N CYS A 170 14.02 -9.27 -7.92
CA CYS A 170 14.65 -10.07 -6.85
C CYS A 170 14.49 -9.44 -5.45
N HIS A 171 13.44 -8.66 -5.25
CA HIS A 171 13.03 -8.13 -3.96
C HIS A 171 11.70 -8.76 -3.53
N CYS A 172 11.37 -8.68 -2.26
CA CYS A 172 10.05 -9.06 -1.79
C CYS A 172 8.98 -8.13 -2.39
N ASN A 173 7.94 -8.72 -2.97
CA ASN A 173 6.81 -7.98 -3.52
C ASN A 173 6.14 -7.14 -2.42
N SER A 174 5.87 -5.86 -2.69
CA SER A 174 5.28 -4.92 -1.71
C SER A 174 3.96 -5.42 -1.11
N THR A 175 3.12 -6.11 -1.87
CA THR A 175 1.84 -6.63 -1.40
C THR A 175 1.97 -7.76 -0.37
N LYS A 176 3.13 -8.42 -0.30
CA LYS A 176 3.40 -9.46 0.69
C LYS A 176 3.51 -8.92 2.11
N TYR A 177 3.98 -7.69 2.27
CA TYR A 177 4.05 -7.06 3.58
C TYR A 177 2.66 -6.98 4.22
N LEU A 178 1.65 -6.52 3.47
CA LEU A 178 0.28 -6.47 3.96
C LEU A 178 -0.31 -7.87 4.16
N GLU A 179 -0.01 -8.83 3.29
CA GLU A 179 -0.46 -10.22 3.45
C GLU A 179 0.02 -10.82 4.78
N TRP A 180 1.30 -10.67 5.15
CA TRP A 180 1.82 -11.17 6.44
C TRP A 180 1.23 -10.45 7.63
N MET A 181 0.99 -9.15 7.53
CA MET A 181 0.33 -8.36 8.57
C MET A 181 -1.08 -8.89 8.82
N LEU A 182 -1.85 -9.13 7.77
CA LEU A 182 -3.20 -9.70 7.87
C LEU A 182 -3.21 -11.16 8.34
N ASN A 183 -2.18 -11.95 7.99
CA ASN A 183 -1.98 -13.30 8.53
C ASN A 183 -1.62 -13.28 10.04
N ALA A 184 -0.96 -12.23 10.50
CA ALA A 184 -0.70 -12.06 11.93
C ALA A 184 -1.97 -11.67 12.69
N ARG A 185 -2.71 -10.68 12.18
CA ARG A 185 -4.01 -10.24 12.71
C ARG A 185 -4.86 -9.69 11.56
N ARG A 186 -5.95 -10.38 11.21
CA ARG A 186 -6.88 -9.88 10.17
C ARG A 186 -7.58 -8.61 10.64
N MET A 187 -8.05 -7.79 9.70
CA MET A 187 -8.87 -6.62 10.03
C MET A 187 -10.17 -7.05 10.74
N GLN A 188 -10.69 -6.17 11.60
CA GLN A 188 -11.84 -6.48 12.45
C GLN A 188 -13.13 -6.67 11.65
N ASP A 189 -13.40 -5.73 10.72
CA ASP A 189 -14.62 -5.74 9.91
C ASP A 189 -14.32 -5.18 8.52
N ASN A 190 -14.51 -6.00 7.49
CA ASN A 190 -14.29 -5.64 6.08
C ASN A 190 -15.60 -5.20 5.37
N THR A 191 -16.70 -5.06 6.13
CA THR A 191 -18.01 -4.62 5.64
C THR A 191 -18.32 -3.16 5.96
N LYS A 192 -17.47 -2.53 6.79
CA LYS A 192 -17.60 -1.13 7.23
C LYS A 192 -16.52 -0.25 6.61
N PRO A 193 -16.74 1.07 6.61
CA PRO A 193 -15.73 2.00 6.13
C PRO A 193 -14.43 1.91 6.94
N PHE A 194 -13.31 1.86 6.23
CA PHE A 194 -12.00 1.79 6.84
C PHE A 194 -10.97 2.59 6.03
N ARG A 195 -9.89 2.93 6.73
CA ARG A 195 -8.67 3.51 6.15
C ARG A 195 -7.50 2.58 6.42
N LEU A 196 -6.71 2.33 5.37
CA LEU A 196 -5.42 1.65 5.44
C LEU A 196 -4.32 2.67 5.14
N ASP A 197 -3.37 2.81 6.04
CA ASP A 197 -2.13 3.55 5.83
C ASP A 197 -0.95 2.57 5.84
N ILE A 198 -0.11 2.60 4.79
CA ILE A 198 1.12 1.78 4.70
C ILE A 198 2.31 2.70 4.44
N ASN A 199 3.42 2.47 5.16
CA ASN A 199 4.72 3.08 4.92
C ASN A 199 5.74 1.98 4.65
N TYR A 200 6.26 1.93 3.43
CA TYR A 200 7.36 1.06 3.04
C TYR A 200 8.68 1.75 3.34
N VAL A 201 9.53 1.10 4.12
CA VAL A 201 10.76 1.71 4.67
C VAL A 201 12.01 1.05 4.10
N LYS A 202 11.98 -0.29 3.96
CA LYS A 202 13.14 -1.08 3.53
C LYS A 202 12.69 -2.27 2.71
N GLU A 203 13.43 -2.55 1.64
CA GLU A 203 13.27 -3.77 0.85
C GLU A 203 13.72 -5.00 1.61
N LEU A 204 13.09 -6.13 1.31
CA LEU A 204 13.40 -7.44 1.87
C LEU A 204 13.83 -8.40 0.77
N TYR A 205 14.67 -9.37 1.13
CA TYR A 205 15.30 -10.32 0.24
C TYR A 205 14.96 -11.75 0.64
N LEU A 206 15.15 -12.67 -0.30
CA LEU A 206 14.98 -14.10 -0.06
C LEU A 206 15.81 -14.56 1.16
N GLY A 207 15.16 -15.21 2.11
CA GLY A 207 15.79 -15.73 3.32
C GLY A 207 15.86 -14.78 4.50
N ASP A 208 15.43 -13.50 4.33
CA ASP A 208 15.34 -12.57 5.46
C ASP A 208 14.35 -13.10 6.50
N GLU A 209 14.78 -13.05 7.77
CA GLU A 209 13.97 -13.43 8.93
C GLU A 209 13.33 -12.20 9.56
N MET A 210 12.01 -12.21 9.65
CA MET A 210 11.20 -11.07 10.04
C MET A 210 10.25 -11.39 11.19
N LEU A 211 9.90 -10.38 11.95
CA LEU A 211 8.84 -10.38 12.95
C LEU A 211 7.74 -9.42 12.52
N THR A 212 6.52 -9.92 12.38
CA THR A 212 5.33 -9.08 12.21
C THR A 212 4.71 -8.83 13.58
N ARG A 213 4.85 -7.61 14.10
CA ARG A 213 4.20 -7.13 15.32
C ARG A 213 2.86 -6.51 15.00
N TYR A 214 1.91 -6.63 15.92
CA TYR A 214 0.68 -5.86 15.84
C TYR A 214 0.19 -5.41 17.22
N ALA A 215 -0.54 -4.29 17.23
CA ALA A 215 -1.28 -3.78 18.37
C ALA A 215 -2.73 -3.48 17.94
N GLU A 216 -3.68 -4.14 18.58
CA GLU A 216 -5.11 -3.99 18.34
C GLU A 216 -5.73 -3.05 19.37
N ARG A 217 -6.49 -2.07 18.91
CA ARG A 217 -7.32 -1.15 19.69
C ARG A 217 -8.78 -1.23 19.24
N ALA A 218 -9.68 -0.56 19.92
CA ALA A 218 -11.12 -0.63 19.64
C ALA A 218 -11.49 -0.33 18.18
N GLN A 219 -10.82 0.64 17.55
CA GLN A 219 -11.14 1.07 16.19
C GLN A 219 -9.96 0.94 15.21
N SER A 220 -8.84 0.35 15.63
CA SER A 220 -7.67 0.24 14.77
C SER A 220 -6.80 -0.96 15.09
N VAL A 221 -6.07 -1.42 14.08
CA VAL A 221 -4.96 -2.36 14.24
C VAL A 221 -3.74 -1.72 13.59
N GLN A 222 -2.68 -1.54 14.36
CA GLN A 222 -1.39 -1.12 13.84
C GLN A 222 -0.48 -2.33 13.68
N TYR A 223 0.30 -2.35 12.60
CA TYR A 223 1.26 -3.40 12.28
C TYR A 223 2.65 -2.80 12.08
N GLN A 224 3.66 -3.59 12.38
CA GLN A 224 5.05 -3.26 12.09
C GLN A 224 5.80 -4.54 11.73
N GLN A 225 6.59 -4.47 10.68
CA GLN A 225 7.54 -5.53 10.33
C GLN A 225 8.96 -5.07 10.67
N VAL A 226 9.65 -5.89 11.44
CA VAL A 226 11.02 -5.64 11.89
C VAL A 226 11.89 -6.87 11.66
N ASP A 227 13.17 -6.66 11.41
CA ASP A 227 14.15 -7.73 11.45
C ASP A 227 14.53 -8.09 12.91
N LYS A 228 15.38 -9.10 13.10
CA LYS A 228 15.88 -9.54 14.40
C LYS A 228 16.63 -8.46 15.19
N ASN A 229 17.08 -7.39 14.54
CA ASN A 229 17.76 -6.24 15.16
C ASN A 229 16.79 -5.10 15.48
N GLY A 230 15.50 -5.25 15.21
CA GLY A 230 14.48 -4.24 15.42
C GLY A 230 14.41 -3.18 14.30
N VAL A 231 15.10 -3.38 13.18
CA VAL A 231 15.05 -2.45 12.04
C VAL A 231 13.72 -2.64 11.32
N THR A 232 12.95 -1.56 11.20
CA THR A 232 11.64 -1.57 10.54
C THR A 232 11.78 -1.66 9.03
N SER A 233 11.00 -2.55 8.41
CA SER A 233 10.88 -2.68 6.96
C SER A 233 9.57 -2.10 6.44
N CYS A 234 8.48 -2.23 7.21
CA CYS A 234 7.18 -1.70 6.84
C CYS A 234 6.34 -1.43 8.09
N ASN A 235 5.52 -0.39 8.02
CA ASN A 235 4.46 -0.13 9.01
C ASN A 235 3.12 -0.03 8.28
N ALA A 236 2.06 -0.52 8.93
CA ALA A 236 0.71 -0.29 8.45
C ALA A 236 -0.26 -0.03 9.61
N ARG A 237 -1.35 0.66 9.32
CA ARG A 237 -2.48 0.84 10.24
C ARG A 237 -3.78 0.72 9.48
N ILE A 238 -4.69 -0.08 10.00
CA ILE A 238 -6.09 -0.13 9.57
C ILE A 238 -6.92 0.54 10.65
N THR A 239 -7.71 1.55 10.27
CA THR A 239 -8.56 2.32 11.19
C THR A 239 -9.98 2.33 10.64
N GLN A 240 -10.99 2.11 11.49
CA GLN A 240 -12.38 2.32 11.12
C GLN A 240 -12.64 3.82 10.97
N ILE A 241 -13.35 4.21 9.93
CA ILE A 241 -13.77 5.59 9.64
C ILE A 241 -15.28 5.65 9.47
N GLU A 242 -15.86 6.84 9.45
CA GLU A 242 -17.31 7.00 9.25
C GLU A 242 -17.67 7.02 7.76
N ASP A 243 -16.86 7.68 6.94
CA ASP A 243 -17.07 7.83 5.49
C ASP A 243 -15.75 8.17 4.78
N LEU A 244 -15.79 8.19 3.43
CA LEU A 244 -14.64 8.58 2.60
C LEU A 244 -14.37 10.09 2.71
N SER A 245 -13.10 10.46 2.85
CA SER A 245 -12.67 11.87 2.84
C SER A 245 -12.68 12.50 1.44
N CYS A 246 -12.70 11.68 0.39
CA CYS A 246 -12.64 12.09 -1.01
C CYS A 246 -14.02 12.34 -1.68
N LYS A 247 -15.09 12.34 -0.92
CA LYS A 247 -16.44 12.69 -1.38
C LYS A 247 -16.61 14.19 -1.59
#